data_c39a5a5e91e2764da2b88b8693deaf40
#
_entry.id   c39a5a5e91e2764da2b88b8693deaf40
#
_cell.length_a   1.000
_cell.length_b   1.000
_cell.length_c   1.000
_cell.angle_alpha   90.00
_cell.angle_beta   90.00
_cell.angle_gamma   90.00
#
_symmetry.space_group_name_H-M   'P 1'
#
loop_
_entity.id
_entity.type
_entity.pdbx_description
1 polymer ?
#
loop_
_entity_poly.entity_id
_entity_poly.type
_entity_poly.pdbx_seq_one_letter_code
_entity_poly.pdbx_strand_id
1 'polypeptide(L)'
;MAFTKEQEKAISSQARAVLVVAGPGSGKTTVLTERLVYLLKNATDSGSCLLLSFTRASSKEMALRFRKRGLSGVSPHFSTIHALCLSLLKEGRGVGKENLVDLYEKMDWISRYFLEQGIAREEVEELLPNYCNQISYFKSITEEERLAFLREEKNENFLPLFQYYEMMRKKRSKLDFEDLLIEVLLELQKNTDLAELWKRRYTHILVDEFQDLSLIQYAILKGLAERGASLFVVGDEDQSIYGFRGASPDILFRFEKDFPFCEKIFLQDNFRSKEEIVELSSRLIGKNKERFRKNLFGRQGRGGRAKYYIVESTAEERRLIAEHVETCLKEGCCPEEIAILFRSKNQIPALLPEFLERNIPVVVYEEVNNVFQHFIGKDILAYLRLGMNPENGSDLIQILSKPYRGLRREKILHENAGLKDLRDSVKTGREHRVVAALEMQLRTLSKLSPKEAVLFIRKEIGYEKYLEDFAKKNRDFTEWWDNLEEITSMSENYPDLESFFRFITEFNRKALEKRRSEEGKGVRFMTYHSAKGLEFDEVFLPDCIEGVIPDGRAKKQGELEEERRSFYVALTRARKGIHIYVTKTRYSKKTVPSRFIPELLEGS
;
A
#
# COMPACT_ATOMS: atom_id res chain seq x y z
N MET A 1 -14.04 -25.77 -19.03
CA MET A 1 -14.18 -24.67 -20.00
C MET A 1 -13.23 -24.93 -21.14
N ALA A 2 -13.66 -24.72 -22.38
CA ALA A 2 -12.75 -24.76 -23.52
C ALA A 2 -11.88 -23.49 -23.49
N PHE A 3 -10.61 -23.60 -23.86
CA PHE A 3 -9.71 -22.47 -24.01
C PHE A 3 -10.05 -21.67 -25.27
N THR A 4 -9.74 -20.38 -25.29
CA THR A 4 -9.78 -19.59 -26.52
C THR A 4 -8.61 -19.98 -27.42
N LYS A 5 -8.69 -19.62 -28.70
CA LYS A 5 -7.61 -19.87 -29.67
C LYS A 5 -6.29 -19.25 -29.21
N GLU A 6 -6.33 -18.05 -28.64
CA GLU A 6 -5.17 -17.33 -28.12
C GLU A 6 -4.59 -18.01 -26.88
N GLN A 7 -5.45 -18.51 -25.99
CA GLN A 7 -5.02 -19.28 -24.81
C GLN A 7 -4.38 -20.61 -25.25
N GLU A 8 -4.99 -21.34 -26.17
CA GLU A 8 -4.43 -22.58 -26.73
C GLU A 8 -3.08 -22.34 -27.42
N LYS A 9 -2.99 -21.24 -28.22
CA LYS A 9 -1.75 -20.83 -28.86
C LYS A 9 -0.65 -20.55 -27.82
N ALA A 10 -0.96 -19.83 -26.74
CA ALA A 10 -0.01 -19.55 -25.67
C ALA A 10 0.43 -20.83 -24.95
N ILE A 11 -0.50 -21.74 -24.64
CA ILE A 11 -0.21 -22.99 -23.96
C ILE A 11 0.70 -23.90 -24.80
N SER A 12 0.49 -23.99 -26.11
CA SER A 12 1.17 -24.93 -27.00
C SER A 12 2.37 -24.34 -27.74
N SER A 13 2.68 -23.05 -27.58
CA SER A 13 3.78 -22.36 -28.28
C SER A 13 5.11 -23.12 -28.15
N GLN A 14 5.85 -23.19 -29.26
CA GLN A 14 7.20 -23.78 -29.31
C GLN A 14 8.31 -22.72 -29.34
N ALA A 15 7.93 -21.44 -29.27
CA ALA A 15 8.90 -20.37 -29.28
C ALA A 15 9.76 -20.36 -27.99
N ARG A 16 11.04 -20.07 -28.15
CA ARG A 16 11.98 -19.98 -27.03
C ARG A 16 11.66 -18.80 -26.09
N ALA A 17 11.13 -17.71 -26.61
CA ALA A 17 10.65 -16.58 -25.85
C ALA A 17 9.19 -16.31 -26.22
N VAL A 18 8.32 -16.22 -25.22
CA VAL A 18 6.89 -15.94 -25.39
C VAL A 18 6.51 -14.79 -24.48
N LEU A 19 5.90 -13.77 -25.06
CA LEU A 19 5.33 -12.64 -24.33
C LEU A 19 3.80 -12.71 -24.44
N VAL A 20 3.15 -13.01 -23.34
CA VAL A 20 1.69 -13.00 -23.23
C VAL A 20 1.24 -11.68 -22.62
N VAL A 21 0.69 -10.80 -23.44
CA VAL A 21 0.09 -9.53 -23.05
C VAL A 21 -1.39 -9.78 -22.74
N ALA A 22 -1.77 -9.68 -21.49
CA ALA A 22 -3.05 -10.21 -21.03
C ALA A 22 -3.84 -9.20 -20.22
N GLY A 23 -5.08 -8.92 -20.62
CA GLY A 23 -5.97 -8.05 -19.85
C GLY A 23 -6.39 -8.62 -18.49
N PRO A 24 -7.06 -7.84 -17.63
CA PRO A 24 -7.64 -8.34 -16.38
C PRO A 24 -8.71 -9.40 -16.69
N GLY A 25 -8.79 -10.43 -15.84
CA GLY A 25 -9.78 -11.50 -16.01
C GLY A 25 -9.61 -12.39 -17.24
N SER A 26 -8.47 -12.32 -17.96
CA SER A 26 -8.23 -13.09 -19.19
C SER A 26 -7.70 -14.52 -18.96
N GLY A 27 -7.55 -14.93 -17.70
CA GLY A 27 -7.06 -16.26 -17.35
C GLY A 27 -5.54 -16.41 -17.37
N LYS A 28 -4.78 -15.33 -17.13
CA LYS A 28 -3.30 -15.32 -17.04
C LYS A 28 -2.72 -16.53 -16.30
N THR A 29 -3.08 -16.68 -15.04
CA THR A 29 -2.59 -17.76 -14.16
C THR A 29 -3.02 -19.14 -14.65
N THR A 30 -4.20 -19.25 -15.29
CA THR A 30 -4.67 -20.49 -15.89
C THR A 30 -3.80 -20.87 -17.08
N VAL A 31 -3.55 -19.96 -18.00
CA VAL A 31 -2.67 -20.19 -19.17
C VAL A 31 -1.28 -20.62 -18.72
N LEU A 32 -0.71 -19.93 -17.72
CA LEU A 32 0.61 -20.24 -17.17
C LEU A 32 0.66 -21.64 -16.54
N THR A 33 -0.37 -22.03 -15.77
CA THR A 33 -0.48 -23.36 -15.17
C THR A 33 -0.64 -24.46 -16.24
N GLU A 34 -1.50 -24.23 -17.24
CA GLU A 34 -1.70 -25.19 -18.33
C GLU A 34 -0.47 -25.29 -19.25
N ARG A 35 0.26 -24.19 -19.45
CA ARG A 35 1.55 -24.21 -20.15
C ARG A 35 2.53 -25.16 -19.45
N LEU A 36 2.64 -25.07 -18.11
CA LEU A 36 3.48 -25.99 -17.35
C LEU A 36 3.02 -27.45 -17.53
N VAL A 37 1.71 -27.71 -17.43
CA VAL A 37 1.15 -29.04 -17.65
C VAL A 37 1.49 -29.55 -19.06
N TYR A 38 1.39 -28.69 -20.07
CA TYR A 38 1.72 -29.03 -21.47
C TYR A 38 3.20 -29.43 -21.60
N LEU A 39 4.12 -28.64 -21.03
CA LEU A 39 5.56 -28.93 -21.06
C LEU A 39 5.87 -30.29 -20.43
N LEU A 40 5.30 -30.57 -19.26
CA LEU A 40 5.54 -31.81 -18.53
C LEU A 40 4.96 -33.05 -19.24
N LYS A 41 3.85 -32.90 -19.93
CA LYS A 41 3.29 -33.98 -20.78
C LYS A 41 4.14 -34.28 -22.01
N ASN A 42 4.95 -33.33 -22.46
CA ASN A 42 5.85 -33.48 -23.61
C ASN A 42 7.29 -33.80 -23.17
N ALA A 43 7.44 -34.59 -22.10
CA ALA A 43 8.68 -35.18 -21.60
C ALA A 43 9.73 -34.15 -21.07
N THR A 44 9.29 -32.96 -20.68
CA THR A 44 10.17 -32.00 -19.98
C THR A 44 10.42 -32.45 -18.53
N ASP A 45 11.67 -32.47 -18.08
CA ASP A 45 11.98 -32.76 -16.69
C ASP A 45 11.38 -31.68 -15.77
N SER A 46 10.66 -32.11 -14.77
CA SER A 46 9.96 -31.21 -13.85
C SER A 46 10.89 -30.36 -12.99
N GLY A 47 12.05 -30.92 -12.61
CA GLY A 47 13.05 -30.21 -11.83
C GLY A 47 13.70 -29.06 -12.58
N SER A 48 13.65 -29.10 -13.92
CA SER A 48 14.16 -28.04 -14.80
C SER A 48 13.14 -26.94 -15.12
N CYS A 49 11.90 -27.04 -14.60
CA CYS A 49 10.86 -26.01 -14.76
C CYS A 49 10.79 -25.09 -13.54
N LEU A 50 10.93 -23.80 -13.77
CA LEU A 50 10.80 -22.74 -12.77
C LEU A 50 9.57 -21.89 -13.04
N LEU A 51 8.68 -21.77 -12.05
CA LEU A 51 7.58 -20.80 -12.05
C LEU A 51 7.84 -19.71 -11.02
N LEU A 52 7.83 -18.48 -11.49
CA LEU A 52 8.03 -17.30 -10.67
C LEU A 52 6.75 -16.49 -10.58
N SER A 53 6.45 -16.02 -9.38
CA SER A 53 5.39 -15.05 -9.11
C SER A 53 5.89 -13.92 -8.24
N PHE A 54 5.17 -12.81 -8.24
CA PHE A 54 5.54 -11.62 -7.48
C PHE A 54 5.42 -11.84 -5.96
N THR A 55 4.37 -12.56 -5.49
CA THR A 55 4.13 -12.79 -4.07
C THR A 55 4.24 -14.25 -3.67
N ARG A 56 4.56 -14.50 -2.39
CA ARG A 56 4.55 -15.87 -1.81
C ARG A 56 3.16 -16.49 -1.85
N ALA A 57 2.11 -15.68 -1.67
CA ALA A 57 0.72 -16.14 -1.72
C ALA A 57 0.38 -16.67 -3.13
N SER A 58 0.67 -15.88 -4.18
CA SER A 58 0.45 -16.28 -5.58
C SER A 58 1.25 -17.54 -5.94
N SER A 59 2.51 -17.65 -5.48
CA SER A 59 3.34 -18.83 -5.70
C SER A 59 2.73 -20.08 -5.08
N LYS A 60 2.24 -19.99 -3.83
CA LYS A 60 1.55 -21.09 -3.15
C LYS A 60 0.25 -21.47 -3.86
N GLU A 61 -0.54 -20.48 -4.26
CA GLU A 61 -1.80 -20.70 -4.96
C GLU A 61 -1.57 -21.42 -6.31
N MET A 62 -0.58 -20.98 -7.10
CA MET A 62 -0.21 -21.65 -8.34
C MET A 62 0.23 -23.09 -8.10
N ALA A 63 1.04 -23.36 -7.08
CA ALA A 63 1.43 -24.70 -6.70
C ALA A 63 0.23 -25.58 -6.31
N LEU A 64 -0.76 -25.02 -5.58
CA LEU A 64 -2.00 -25.71 -5.24
C LEU A 64 -2.87 -26.00 -6.47
N ARG A 65 -3.02 -25.03 -7.37
CA ARG A 65 -3.75 -25.20 -8.65
C ARG A 65 -3.11 -26.28 -9.52
N PHE A 66 -1.78 -26.28 -9.59
CA PHE A 66 -1.04 -27.31 -10.33
C PHE A 66 -1.23 -28.71 -9.72
N ARG A 67 -1.14 -28.87 -8.39
CA ARG A 67 -1.36 -30.16 -7.72
C ARG A 67 -2.74 -30.75 -8.00
N LYS A 68 -3.78 -29.92 -8.12
CA LYS A 68 -5.15 -30.33 -8.48
C LYS A 68 -5.25 -30.95 -9.88
N ARG A 69 -4.23 -30.83 -10.75
CA ARG A 69 -4.17 -31.46 -12.07
C ARG A 69 -3.77 -32.94 -12.03
N GLY A 70 -3.46 -33.48 -10.85
CA GLY A 70 -3.25 -34.90 -10.65
C GLY A 70 -1.96 -35.46 -11.26
N LEU A 71 -0.96 -34.65 -11.56
CA LEU A 71 0.35 -35.10 -12.02
C LEU A 71 1.16 -35.57 -10.81
N SER A 72 1.15 -36.88 -10.53
CA SER A 72 1.93 -37.47 -9.43
C SER A 72 3.40 -37.65 -9.82
N GLY A 73 4.30 -37.49 -8.81
CA GLY A 73 5.75 -37.67 -9.01
C GLY A 73 6.46 -36.51 -9.70
N VAL A 74 5.79 -35.36 -9.90
CA VAL A 74 6.30 -34.19 -10.63
C VAL A 74 6.43 -33.02 -9.68
N SER A 75 7.61 -32.42 -9.58
CA SER A 75 7.92 -31.34 -8.65
C SER A 75 8.59 -30.14 -9.32
N PRO A 76 7.84 -29.33 -10.10
CA PRO A 76 8.38 -28.07 -10.62
C PRO A 76 8.70 -27.10 -9.47
N HIS A 77 9.64 -26.19 -9.72
CA HIS A 77 10.04 -25.22 -8.73
C HIS A 77 9.13 -23.98 -8.78
N PHE A 78 8.28 -23.81 -7.75
CA PHE A 78 7.48 -22.61 -7.54
C PHE A 78 8.15 -21.67 -6.55
N SER A 79 8.39 -20.43 -6.93
CA SER A 79 9.14 -19.48 -6.10
C SER A 79 8.75 -18.02 -6.36
N THR A 80 9.21 -17.14 -5.50
CA THR A 80 9.39 -15.70 -5.82
C THR A 80 10.86 -15.48 -6.19
N ILE A 81 11.16 -14.39 -6.92
CA ILE A 81 12.55 -14.11 -7.32
C ILE A 81 13.48 -13.98 -6.11
N HIS A 82 13.06 -13.30 -5.05
CA HIS A 82 13.86 -13.21 -3.81
C HIS A 82 14.10 -14.57 -3.15
N ALA A 83 13.09 -15.43 -3.10
CA ALA A 83 13.26 -16.76 -2.53
C ALA A 83 14.16 -17.65 -3.40
N LEU A 84 14.09 -17.51 -4.72
CA LEU A 84 15.02 -18.15 -5.66
C LEU A 84 16.46 -17.66 -5.40
N CYS A 85 16.68 -16.34 -5.34
CA CYS A 85 18.00 -15.76 -5.08
C CYS A 85 18.60 -16.25 -3.74
N LEU A 86 17.81 -16.28 -2.69
CA LEU A 86 18.25 -16.83 -1.40
C LEU A 86 18.61 -18.31 -1.50
N SER A 87 17.83 -19.12 -2.25
CA SER A 87 18.15 -20.55 -2.46
C SER A 87 19.46 -20.73 -3.22
N LEU A 88 19.68 -19.94 -4.28
CA LEU A 88 20.91 -19.98 -5.07
C LEU A 88 22.14 -19.59 -4.23
N LEU A 89 22.04 -18.51 -3.45
CA LEU A 89 23.13 -18.07 -2.57
C LEU A 89 23.37 -19.05 -1.41
N LYS A 90 22.32 -19.69 -0.90
CA LYS A 90 22.46 -20.73 0.12
C LYS A 90 23.26 -21.91 -0.40
N GLU A 91 22.92 -22.41 -1.59
CA GLU A 91 23.62 -23.54 -2.22
C GLU A 91 25.06 -23.17 -2.63
N GLY A 92 25.25 -21.97 -3.18
CA GLY A 92 26.56 -21.56 -3.70
C GLY A 92 27.54 -20.99 -2.68
N ARG A 93 27.01 -20.32 -1.63
CA ARG A 93 27.84 -19.55 -0.68
C ARG A 93 27.46 -19.76 0.79
N GLY A 94 26.52 -20.66 1.10
CA GLY A 94 26.07 -20.93 2.47
C GLY A 94 25.25 -19.80 3.11
N VAL A 95 24.73 -18.86 2.33
CA VAL A 95 23.92 -17.73 2.85
C VAL A 95 22.54 -18.22 3.29
N GLY A 96 22.27 -18.18 4.60
CA GLY A 96 20.98 -18.56 5.18
C GLY A 96 20.10 -17.36 5.57
N LYS A 97 18.95 -17.64 6.16
CA LYS A 97 18.04 -16.60 6.67
C LYS A 97 18.65 -15.81 7.81
N GLU A 98 19.53 -16.42 8.59
CA GLU A 98 20.30 -15.83 9.68
C GLU A 98 21.25 -14.72 9.22
N ASN A 99 21.64 -14.74 7.95
CA ASN A 99 22.45 -13.70 7.33
C ASN A 99 21.63 -12.51 6.81
N LEU A 100 20.29 -12.57 6.92
CA LEU A 100 19.44 -11.48 6.45
C LEU A 100 19.22 -10.45 7.55
N VAL A 101 19.18 -9.19 7.16
CA VAL A 101 18.70 -8.10 8.01
C VAL A 101 17.18 -8.25 8.12
N ASP A 102 16.68 -8.40 9.34
CA ASP A 102 15.25 -8.33 9.57
C ASP A 102 14.76 -6.88 9.70
N LEU A 103 13.44 -6.70 9.66
CA LEU A 103 12.84 -5.36 9.75
C LEU A 103 13.18 -4.68 11.09
N TYR A 104 13.24 -5.43 12.19
CA TYR A 104 13.53 -4.89 13.50
C TYR A 104 14.97 -4.37 13.57
N GLU A 105 15.95 -5.13 13.07
CA GLU A 105 17.35 -4.69 12.99
C GLU A 105 17.49 -3.44 12.09
N LYS A 106 16.78 -3.42 10.96
CA LYS A 106 16.77 -2.26 10.04
C LYS A 106 16.25 -1.02 10.76
N MET A 107 15.12 -1.14 11.45
CA MET A 107 14.53 -0.04 12.24
C MET A 107 15.42 0.39 13.40
N ASP A 108 16.05 -0.54 14.12
CA ASP A 108 16.98 -0.25 15.22
C ASP A 108 18.19 0.57 14.75
N TRP A 109 18.79 0.21 13.62
CA TRP A 109 19.94 0.95 13.09
C TRP A 109 19.55 2.36 12.63
N ILE A 110 18.43 2.51 11.96
CA ILE A 110 17.91 3.82 11.54
C ILE A 110 17.59 4.68 12.77
N SER A 111 16.93 4.07 13.78
CA SER A 111 16.60 4.74 15.03
C SER A 111 17.84 5.27 15.76
N ARG A 112 18.88 4.44 15.89
CA ARG A 112 20.15 4.84 16.52
C ARG A 112 20.78 6.02 15.81
N TYR A 113 20.82 6.01 14.48
CA TYR A 113 21.35 7.12 13.70
C TYR A 113 20.68 8.44 14.06
N PHE A 114 19.36 8.48 14.10
CA PHE A 114 18.61 9.69 14.39
C PHE A 114 18.71 10.12 15.86
N LEU A 115 18.70 9.18 16.80
CA LEU A 115 18.91 9.46 18.22
C LEU A 115 20.30 10.06 18.47
N GLU A 116 21.34 9.59 17.80
CA GLU A 116 22.71 10.15 17.86
C GLU A 116 22.79 11.58 17.27
N GLN A 117 21.86 11.93 16.35
CA GLN A 117 21.69 13.31 15.85
C GLN A 117 20.85 14.20 16.79
N GLY A 118 20.40 13.68 17.94
CA GLY A 118 19.62 14.45 18.92
C GLY A 118 18.12 14.58 18.58
N ILE A 119 17.61 13.77 17.65
CA ILE A 119 16.17 13.74 17.33
C ILE A 119 15.42 13.00 18.43
N ALA A 120 14.26 13.51 18.84
CA ALA A 120 13.46 12.93 19.89
C ALA A 120 12.93 11.53 19.47
N ARG A 121 12.81 10.60 20.43
CA ARG A 121 12.42 9.22 20.17
C ARG A 121 11.06 9.10 19.49
N GLU A 122 10.09 9.90 19.90
CA GLU A 122 8.75 9.93 19.33
C GLU A 122 8.76 10.35 17.85
N GLU A 123 9.64 11.30 17.50
CA GLU A 123 9.85 11.76 16.14
C GLU A 123 10.53 10.70 15.29
N VAL A 124 11.51 10.00 15.86
CA VAL A 124 12.20 8.90 15.16
C VAL A 124 11.24 7.79 14.79
N GLU A 125 10.34 7.38 15.70
CA GLU A 125 9.38 6.30 15.45
C GLU A 125 8.49 6.56 14.23
N GLU A 126 8.20 7.82 13.92
CA GLU A 126 7.43 8.21 12.73
C GLU A 126 8.23 8.20 11.43
N LEU A 127 9.50 8.53 11.52
CA LEU A 127 10.39 8.58 10.36
C LEU A 127 10.78 7.18 9.87
N LEU A 128 10.81 6.19 10.77
CA LEU A 128 11.31 4.84 10.50
C LEU A 128 10.67 4.16 9.27
N PRO A 129 9.33 4.10 9.12
CA PRO A 129 8.73 3.41 7.97
C PRO A 129 9.14 4.03 6.63
N ASN A 130 9.20 5.35 6.58
CA ASN A 130 9.58 6.09 5.38
C ASN A 130 11.03 5.79 4.99
N TYR A 131 11.97 5.91 5.92
CA TYR A 131 13.39 5.64 5.63
C TYR A 131 13.68 4.17 5.34
N CYS A 132 12.97 3.24 5.98
CA CYS A 132 13.05 1.83 5.61
C CYS A 132 12.68 1.60 4.13
N ASN A 133 11.61 2.23 3.67
CA ASN A 133 11.17 2.15 2.28
C ASN A 133 12.13 2.86 1.33
N GLN A 134 12.64 4.05 1.69
CA GLN A 134 13.59 4.80 0.88
C GLN A 134 14.90 4.02 0.67
N ILE A 135 15.43 3.35 1.70
CA ILE A 135 16.62 2.50 1.57
C ILE A 135 16.38 1.37 0.56
N SER A 136 15.26 0.66 0.69
CA SER A 136 14.90 -0.43 -0.24
C SER A 136 14.71 0.08 -1.67
N TYR A 137 13.99 1.19 -1.85
CA TYR A 137 13.81 1.84 -3.14
C TYR A 137 15.14 2.26 -3.76
N PHE A 138 15.99 2.97 -3.01
CA PHE A 138 17.29 3.47 -3.47
C PHE A 138 18.22 2.35 -3.94
N LYS A 139 18.17 1.17 -3.30
CA LYS A 139 18.94 0.00 -3.72
C LYS A 139 18.37 -0.69 -4.96
N SER A 140 17.09 -0.55 -5.22
CA SER A 140 16.39 -1.24 -6.33
C SER A 140 16.39 -0.48 -7.66
N ILE A 141 16.72 0.82 -7.65
CA ILE A 141 16.71 1.69 -8.82
C ILE A 141 18.08 1.82 -9.49
N THR A 142 18.10 2.33 -10.73
CA THR A 142 19.30 2.58 -11.51
C THR A 142 20.18 3.70 -10.93
N GLU A 143 21.43 3.80 -11.39
CA GLU A 143 22.34 4.87 -10.95
C GLU A 143 21.82 6.26 -11.31
N GLU A 144 21.24 6.42 -12.51
CA GLU A 144 20.63 7.69 -12.92
C GLU A 144 19.45 8.10 -12.02
N GLU A 145 18.59 7.14 -11.70
CA GLU A 145 17.47 7.35 -10.78
C GLU A 145 17.94 7.64 -9.36
N ARG A 146 19.04 7.01 -8.89
CA ARG A 146 19.66 7.34 -7.59
C ARG A 146 20.15 8.77 -7.53
N LEU A 147 20.80 9.24 -8.61
CA LEU A 147 21.24 10.64 -8.70
C LEU A 147 20.05 11.60 -8.71
N ALA A 148 18.97 11.27 -9.42
CA ALA A 148 17.75 12.05 -9.40
C ALA A 148 17.11 12.09 -8.00
N PHE A 149 17.00 10.93 -7.33
CA PHE A 149 16.49 10.80 -5.97
C PHE A 149 17.26 11.68 -4.97
N LEU A 150 18.59 11.69 -5.03
CA LEU A 150 19.44 12.48 -4.14
C LEU A 150 19.36 14.00 -4.39
N ARG A 151 18.92 14.44 -5.59
CA ARG A 151 18.75 15.87 -5.91
C ARG A 151 17.44 16.45 -5.38
N GLU A 152 16.47 15.61 -5.00
CA GLU A 152 15.24 16.09 -4.42
C GLU A 152 15.50 16.62 -2.99
N GLU A 153 15.09 17.86 -2.73
CA GLU A 153 15.29 18.50 -1.42
C GLU A 153 14.81 17.66 -0.22
N LYS A 154 13.71 16.92 -0.37
CA LYS A 154 13.19 16.03 0.69
C LYS A 154 14.13 14.90 1.09
N ASN A 155 15.19 14.66 0.32
CA ASN A 155 16.13 13.55 0.50
C ASN A 155 17.53 14.03 0.94
N GLU A 156 17.71 15.31 1.31
CA GLU A 156 19.03 15.87 1.70
C GLU A 156 19.72 15.07 2.81
N ASN A 157 18.97 14.59 3.80
CA ASN A 157 19.51 13.83 4.94
C ASN A 157 19.61 12.32 4.68
N PHE A 158 19.18 11.85 3.51
CA PHE A 158 19.11 10.42 3.21
C PHE A 158 20.49 9.78 3.03
N LEU A 159 21.41 10.44 2.31
CA LEU A 159 22.69 9.84 1.96
C LEU A 159 23.57 9.51 3.18
N PRO A 160 23.72 10.38 4.19
CA PRO A 160 24.44 10.06 5.42
C PRO A 160 23.82 8.88 6.18
N LEU A 161 22.49 8.84 6.28
CA LEU A 161 21.75 7.71 6.86
C LEU A 161 22.01 6.42 6.10
N PHE A 162 21.92 6.45 4.76
CA PHE A 162 22.16 5.28 3.92
C PHE A 162 23.60 4.74 4.09
N GLN A 163 24.59 5.63 4.16
CA GLN A 163 25.99 5.27 4.42
C GLN A 163 26.16 4.61 5.80
N TYR A 164 25.51 5.15 6.83
CA TYR A 164 25.50 4.56 8.17
C TYR A 164 24.84 3.16 8.16
N TYR A 165 23.69 3.01 7.51
CA TYR A 165 23.01 1.73 7.36
C TYR A 165 23.89 0.69 6.67
N GLU A 166 24.53 1.03 5.56
CA GLU A 166 25.45 0.14 4.83
C GLU A 166 26.68 -0.24 5.66
N MET A 167 27.22 0.70 6.45
CA MET A 167 28.31 0.43 7.39
C MET A 167 27.88 -0.60 8.44
N MET A 168 26.70 -0.42 9.07
CA MET A 168 26.19 -1.34 10.08
C MET A 168 25.93 -2.73 9.51
N ARG A 169 25.33 -2.80 8.33
CA ARG A 169 25.06 -4.04 7.60
C ARG A 169 26.36 -4.81 7.31
N LYS A 170 27.35 -4.15 6.73
CA LYS A 170 28.66 -4.74 6.41
C LYS A 170 29.39 -5.20 7.67
N LYS A 171 29.40 -4.40 8.73
CA LYS A 171 30.03 -4.75 10.02
C LYS A 171 29.48 -6.05 10.62
N ARG A 172 28.19 -6.35 10.37
CA ARG A 172 27.52 -7.56 10.85
C ARG A 172 27.51 -8.70 9.81
N SER A 173 28.14 -8.50 8.66
CA SER A 173 28.16 -9.48 7.54
C SER A 173 26.75 -9.94 7.15
N LYS A 174 25.78 -9.00 7.12
CA LYS A 174 24.39 -9.26 6.77
C LYS A 174 24.04 -8.71 5.39
N LEU A 175 22.99 -9.28 4.78
CA LEU A 175 22.40 -8.88 3.51
C LEU A 175 20.95 -8.45 3.74
N ASP A 176 20.51 -7.41 3.07
CA ASP A 176 19.06 -7.14 2.97
C ASP A 176 18.45 -7.84 1.74
N PHE A 177 17.16 -7.67 1.54
CA PHE A 177 16.46 -8.33 0.43
C PHE A 177 16.96 -7.84 -0.94
N GLU A 178 17.32 -6.58 -1.06
CA GLU A 178 17.85 -5.99 -2.28
C GLU A 178 19.26 -6.51 -2.57
N ASP A 179 20.08 -6.73 -1.54
CA ASP A 179 21.42 -7.31 -1.70
C ASP A 179 21.39 -8.74 -2.25
N LEU A 180 20.34 -9.53 -1.91
CA LEU A 180 20.19 -10.87 -2.50
C LEU A 180 20.12 -10.82 -4.03
N LEU A 181 19.41 -9.84 -4.56
CA LEU A 181 19.28 -9.66 -6.01
C LEU A 181 20.63 -9.22 -6.61
N ILE A 182 21.28 -8.25 -5.97
CA ILE A 182 22.57 -7.71 -6.43
C ILE A 182 23.64 -8.81 -6.45
N GLU A 183 23.77 -9.59 -5.37
CA GLU A 183 24.76 -10.64 -5.27
C GLU A 183 24.56 -11.75 -6.31
N VAL A 184 23.31 -12.15 -6.56
CA VAL A 184 23.02 -13.14 -7.61
C VAL A 184 23.31 -12.58 -9.00
N LEU A 185 22.91 -11.32 -9.26
CA LEU A 185 23.19 -10.69 -10.56
C LEU A 185 24.69 -10.59 -10.82
N LEU A 186 25.47 -10.12 -9.83
CA LEU A 186 26.91 -10.02 -9.93
C LEU A 186 27.57 -11.39 -10.15
N GLU A 187 27.06 -12.46 -9.52
CA GLU A 187 27.60 -13.80 -9.75
C GLU A 187 27.28 -14.30 -11.17
N LEU A 188 26.05 -14.11 -11.65
CA LEU A 188 25.65 -14.50 -13.01
C LEU A 188 26.46 -13.77 -14.11
N GLN A 189 26.98 -12.58 -13.81
CA GLN A 189 27.86 -11.83 -14.73
C GLN A 189 29.30 -12.35 -14.77
N LYS A 190 29.67 -13.21 -13.82
CA LYS A 190 31.02 -13.82 -13.80
C LYS A 190 31.01 -15.12 -14.61
N ASN A 191 32.20 -15.49 -15.11
CA ASN A 191 32.41 -16.78 -15.77
C ASN A 191 32.95 -17.81 -14.75
N THR A 192 32.15 -18.04 -13.68
CA THR A 192 32.49 -19.02 -12.63
C THR A 192 31.70 -20.31 -12.85
N ASP A 193 32.22 -21.44 -12.33
CA ASP A 193 31.49 -22.71 -12.36
C ASP A 193 30.12 -22.61 -11.67
N LEU A 194 30.01 -21.79 -10.63
CA LEU A 194 28.78 -21.54 -9.91
C LEU A 194 27.75 -20.82 -10.80
N ALA A 195 28.17 -19.79 -11.51
CA ALA A 195 27.31 -19.07 -12.45
C ALA A 195 26.82 -20.00 -13.57
N GLU A 196 27.73 -20.83 -14.13
CA GLU A 196 27.37 -21.80 -15.15
C GLU A 196 26.40 -22.88 -14.65
N LEU A 197 26.58 -23.35 -13.40
CA LEU A 197 25.63 -24.27 -12.75
C LEU A 197 24.24 -23.66 -12.68
N TRP A 198 24.12 -22.40 -12.24
CA TRP A 198 22.84 -21.71 -12.14
C TRP A 198 22.17 -21.47 -13.49
N LYS A 199 22.94 -21.06 -14.52
CA LYS A 199 22.46 -20.84 -15.90
C LYS A 199 21.94 -22.12 -16.57
N ARG A 200 22.46 -23.31 -16.17
CA ARG A 200 22.03 -24.60 -16.72
C ARG A 200 20.92 -25.29 -15.93
N ARG A 201 20.59 -24.77 -14.75
CA ARG A 201 19.64 -25.41 -13.83
C ARG A 201 18.23 -25.51 -14.39
N TYR A 202 17.78 -24.49 -15.09
CA TYR A 202 16.42 -24.41 -15.61
C TYR A 202 16.42 -24.37 -17.14
N THR A 203 15.56 -25.21 -17.74
CA THR A 203 15.31 -25.22 -19.19
C THR A 203 14.09 -24.40 -19.55
N HIS A 204 13.14 -24.22 -18.61
CA HIS A 204 11.92 -23.46 -18.78
C HIS A 204 11.68 -22.55 -17.58
N ILE A 205 11.56 -21.25 -17.83
CA ILE A 205 11.28 -20.24 -16.83
C ILE A 205 9.96 -19.58 -17.22
N LEU A 206 8.94 -19.73 -16.36
CA LEU A 206 7.63 -19.15 -16.52
C LEU A 206 7.43 -18.06 -15.47
N VAL A 207 6.95 -16.89 -15.86
CA VAL A 207 6.84 -15.73 -14.97
C VAL A 207 5.43 -15.16 -15.03
N ASP A 208 4.76 -15.08 -13.87
CA ASP A 208 3.48 -14.40 -13.70
C ASP A 208 3.68 -12.96 -13.24
N GLU A 209 2.72 -12.09 -13.55
CA GLU A 209 2.73 -10.65 -13.22
C GLU A 209 4.06 -9.98 -13.58
N PHE A 210 4.54 -10.26 -14.80
CA PHE A 210 5.86 -9.81 -15.28
C PHE A 210 6.05 -8.29 -15.22
N GLN A 211 4.97 -7.49 -15.35
CA GLN A 211 4.98 -6.03 -15.25
C GLN A 211 5.38 -5.49 -13.88
N ASP A 212 5.36 -6.33 -12.83
CA ASP A 212 5.69 -5.90 -11.47
C ASP A 212 7.16 -6.13 -11.11
N LEU A 213 7.96 -6.65 -12.03
CA LEU A 213 9.38 -6.87 -11.81
C LEU A 213 10.18 -5.58 -11.88
N SER A 214 11.22 -5.49 -11.05
CA SER A 214 12.25 -4.45 -11.17
C SER A 214 13.25 -4.81 -12.27
N LEU A 215 14.00 -3.81 -12.74
CA LEU A 215 15.04 -4.02 -13.78
C LEU A 215 16.12 -5.01 -13.33
N ILE A 216 16.48 -5.03 -12.05
CA ILE A 216 17.46 -5.98 -11.51
C ILE A 216 16.90 -7.41 -11.53
N GLN A 217 15.63 -7.60 -11.19
CA GLN A 217 14.97 -8.89 -11.24
C GLN A 217 14.90 -9.41 -12.69
N TYR A 218 14.59 -8.53 -13.62
CA TYR A 218 14.61 -8.87 -15.05
C TYR A 218 16.01 -9.24 -15.54
N ALA A 219 17.05 -8.51 -15.13
CA ALA A 219 18.44 -8.83 -15.46
C ALA A 219 18.85 -10.23 -14.96
N ILE A 220 18.41 -10.61 -13.76
CA ILE A 220 18.61 -11.97 -13.22
C ILE A 220 17.94 -13.03 -14.11
N LEU A 221 16.70 -12.80 -14.53
CA LEU A 221 16.00 -13.73 -15.43
C LEU A 221 16.73 -13.90 -16.76
N LYS A 222 17.21 -12.79 -17.35
CA LYS A 222 18.03 -12.84 -18.57
C LYS A 222 19.30 -13.64 -18.35
N GLY A 223 20.00 -13.41 -17.24
CA GLY A 223 21.21 -14.15 -16.89
C GLY A 223 20.95 -15.65 -16.73
N LEU A 224 19.88 -16.05 -16.05
CA LEU A 224 19.49 -17.45 -15.92
C LEU A 224 19.11 -18.10 -17.26
N ALA A 225 18.57 -17.32 -18.20
CA ALA A 225 18.19 -17.83 -19.53
C ALA A 225 19.32 -17.82 -20.57
N GLU A 226 20.48 -17.28 -20.25
CA GLU A 226 21.59 -17.09 -21.19
C GLU A 226 22.04 -18.40 -21.88
N ARG A 227 22.00 -19.54 -21.17
CA ARG A 227 22.40 -20.85 -21.70
C ARG A 227 21.28 -21.61 -22.41
N GLY A 228 20.20 -20.92 -22.76
CA GLY A 228 19.20 -21.49 -23.65
C GLY A 228 17.87 -21.86 -23.02
N ALA A 229 17.63 -21.51 -21.76
CA ALA A 229 16.31 -21.67 -21.17
C ALA A 229 15.24 -20.89 -21.96
N SER A 230 14.06 -21.51 -22.11
CA SER A 230 12.91 -20.80 -22.68
C SER A 230 12.27 -19.89 -21.65
N LEU A 231 11.90 -18.68 -22.07
CA LEU A 231 11.20 -17.70 -21.24
C LEU A 231 9.75 -17.58 -21.68
N PHE A 232 8.83 -17.83 -20.76
CA PHE A 232 7.40 -17.62 -20.95
C PHE A 232 6.92 -16.60 -19.93
N VAL A 233 6.68 -15.36 -20.36
CA VAL A 233 6.30 -14.26 -19.49
C VAL A 233 4.86 -13.85 -19.73
N VAL A 234 4.10 -13.65 -18.65
CA VAL A 234 2.71 -13.19 -18.69
C VAL A 234 2.57 -11.91 -17.89
N GLY A 235 1.98 -10.89 -18.48
CA GLY A 235 1.83 -9.61 -17.80
C GLY A 235 0.76 -8.71 -18.41
N ASP A 236 0.48 -7.64 -17.69
CA ASP A 236 -0.43 -6.57 -18.07
C ASP A 236 0.17 -5.22 -17.63
N GLU A 237 0.75 -4.48 -18.54
CA GLU A 237 1.36 -3.17 -18.25
C GLU A 237 0.34 -2.17 -17.67
N ASP A 238 -0.95 -2.34 -18.03
CA ASP A 238 -2.04 -1.52 -17.51
C ASP A 238 -2.33 -1.80 -16.01
N GLN A 239 -1.80 -2.89 -15.45
CA GLN A 239 -1.89 -3.25 -14.04
C GLN A 239 -0.57 -3.07 -13.27
N SER A 240 0.45 -2.42 -13.86
CA SER A 240 1.69 -2.09 -13.17
C SER A 240 1.47 -0.91 -12.21
N ILE A 241 1.42 -1.21 -10.90
CA ILE A 241 1.14 -0.25 -9.83
C ILE A 241 2.16 -0.30 -8.67
N TYR A 242 3.29 -0.96 -8.88
CA TYR A 242 4.36 -1.08 -7.88
C TYR A 242 5.63 -0.29 -8.26
N GLY A 243 5.46 0.83 -8.98
CA GLY A 243 6.57 1.72 -9.33
C GLY A 243 7.34 2.21 -8.09
N PHE A 244 6.64 2.46 -6.98
CA PHE A 244 7.24 2.83 -5.69
C PHE A 244 8.14 1.73 -5.06
N ARG A 245 8.11 0.50 -5.59
CA ARG A 245 9.02 -0.62 -5.25
C ARG A 245 10.07 -0.88 -6.33
N GLY A 246 10.22 0.02 -7.29
CA GLY A 246 11.16 -0.11 -8.39
C GLY A 246 10.66 -0.99 -9.55
N ALA A 247 9.36 -1.34 -9.60
CA ALA A 247 8.78 -1.96 -10.78
C ALA A 247 8.82 -0.96 -11.96
N SER A 248 9.14 -1.47 -13.15
CA SER A 248 9.22 -0.64 -14.36
C SER A 248 8.09 -1.01 -15.31
N PRO A 249 7.17 -0.09 -15.63
CA PRO A 249 6.12 -0.34 -16.62
C PRO A 249 6.66 -0.78 -17.98
N ASP A 250 7.87 -0.33 -18.32
CA ASP A 250 8.53 -0.58 -19.61
C ASP A 250 9.03 -2.01 -19.77
N ILE A 251 8.97 -2.82 -18.72
CA ILE A 251 9.65 -4.12 -18.72
C ILE A 251 9.12 -5.07 -19.79
N LEU A 252 7.81 -5.00 -20.11
CA LEU A 252 7.23 -5.78 -21.20
C LEU A 252 7.75 -5.31 -22.58
N PHE A 253 7.91 -4.00 -22.75
CA PHE A 253 8.50 -3.43 -23.98
C PHE A 253 9.99 -3.74 -24.10
N ARG A 254 10.72 -3.75 -22.97
CA ARG A 254 12.13 -4.16 -22.91
C ARG A 254 12.29 -5.62 -23.28
N PHE A 255 11.38 -6.50 -22.83
CA PHE A 255 11.40 -7.91 -23.19
C PHE A 255 11.29 -8.11 -24.70
N GLU A 256 10.38 -7.38 -25.37
CA GLU A 256 10.23 -7.44 -26.84
C GLU A 256 11.50 -6.96 -27.57
N LYS A 257 12.20 -5.95 -27.04
CA LYS A 257 13.47 -5.47 -27.60
C LYS A 257 14.62 -6.46 -27.37
N ASP A 258 14.71 -7.06 -26.18
CA ASP A 258 15.77 -8.01 -25.83
C ASP A 258 15.60 -9.37 -26.48
N PHE A 259 14.35 -9.74 -26.83
CA PHE A 259 14.00 -10.96 -27.53
C PHE A 259 13.22 -10.64 -28.83
N PRO A 260 13.89 -10.15 -29.90
CA PRO A 260 13.22 -9.66 -31.12
C PRO A 260 12.38 -10.72 -31.84
N PHE A 261 12.69 -12.02 -31.59
CA PHE A 261 11.96 -13.15 -32.15
C PHE A 261 10.98 -13.78 -31.16
N CYS A 262 10.59 -13.05 -30.10
CA CYS A 262 9.60 -13.55 -29.18
C CYS A 262 8.22 -13.67 -29.85
N GLU A 263 7.51 -14.75 -29.54
CA GLU A 263 6.12 -14.87 -29.93
C GLU A 263 5.24 -14.03 -29.01
N LYS A 264 4.62 -12.97 -29.56
CA LYS A 264 3.73 -12.10 -28.81
C LYS A 264 2.28 -12.55 -28.99
N ILE A 265 1.60 -12.80 -27.88
CA ILE A 265 0.21 -13.31 -27.84
C ILE A 265 -0.62 -12.39 -26.95
N PHE A 266 -1.79 -11.97 -27.43
CA PHE A 266 -2.71 -11.12 -26.70
C PHE A 266 -3.88 -11.93 -26.15
N LEU A 267 -4.11 -11.88 -24.83
CA LEU A 267 -5.32 -12.42 -24.21
C LEU A 267 -6.31 -11.28 -23.98
N GLN A 268 -7.31 -11.18 -24.83
CA GLN A 268 -8.22 -10.03 -24.88
C GLN A 268 -9.61 -10.35 -24.29
N ASP A 269 -9.93 -11.62 -24.05
CA ASP A 269 -11.20 -12.03 -23.49
C ASP A 269 -11.21 -11.89 -21.97
N ASN A 270 -12.14 -11.10 -21.44
CA ASN A 270 -12.34 -10.95 -20.00
C ASN A 270 -13.48 -11.88 -19.54
N PHE A 271 -13.13 -12.87 -18.72
CA PHE A 271 -14.06 -13.85 -18.15
C PHE A 271 -14.51 -13.49 -16.72
N ARG A 272 -14.10 -12.34 -16.20
CA ARG A 272 -14.40 -11.88 -14.84
C ARG A 272 -15.64 -10.98 -14.81
N SER A 273 -15.60 -9.91 -15.57
CA SER A 273 -16.49 -8.76 -15.40
C SER A 273 -17.56 -8.71 -16.48
N LYS A 274 -18.69 -8.10 -16.15
CA LYS A 274 -19.72 -7.71 -17.11
C LYS A 274 -19.18 -6.73 -18.15
N GLU A 275 -19.77 -6.70 -19.34
CA GLU A 275 -19.31 -5.88 -20.48
C GLU A 275 -19.18 -4.40 -20.12
N GLU A 276 -20.16 -3.83 -19.42
CA GLU A 276 -20.18 -2.41 -19.06
C GLU A 276 -18.99 -2.02 -18.18
N ILE A 277 -18.54 -2.93 -17.31
CA ILE A 277 -17.36 -2.73 -16.46
C ILE A 277 -16.09 -2.76 -17.29
N VAL A 278 -16.00 -3.69 -18.24
CA VAL A 278 -14.87 -3.81 -19.16
C VAL A 278 -14.78 -2.56 -20.06
N GLU A 279 -15.90 -2.10 -20.61
CA GLU A 279 -15.96 -0.88 -21.43
C GLU A 279 -15.54 0.35 -20.63
N LEU A 280 -16.10 0.54 -19.43
CA LEU A 280 -15.80 1.65 -18.54
C LEU A 280 -14.31 1.73 -18.20
N SER A 281 -13.76 0.62 -17.73
CA SER A 281 -12.34 0.55 -17.36
C SER A 281 -11.40 0.72 -18.56
N SER A 282 -11.78 0.22 -19.74
CA SER A 282 -11.01 0.36 -20.98
C SER A 282 -10.94 1.82 -21.46
N ARG A 283 -12.01 2.61 -21.29
CA ARG A 283 -12.01 4.05 -21.61
C ARG A 283 -10.98 4.79 -20.76
N LEU A 284 -10.98 4.54 -19.45
CA LEU A 284 -10.02 5.16 -18.55
C LEU A 284 -8.58 4.86 -18.95
N ILE A 285 -8.24 3.57 -19.05
CA ILE A 285 -6.85 3.19 -19.27
C ILE A 285 -6.37 3.52 -20.68
N GLY A 286 -7.29 3.66 -21.63
CA GLY A 286 -7.01 4.10 -23.00
C GLY A 286 -6.39 5.49 -23.11
N LYS A 287 -6.46 6.32 -22.05
CA LYS A 287 -5.84 7.65 -21.98
C LYS A 287 -4.33 7.60 -21.67
N ASN A 288 -3.81 6.47 -21.19
CA ASN A 288 -2.36 6.27 -21.02
C ASN A 288 -1.68 6.12 -22.38
N LYS A 289 -0.48 6.69 -22.54
CA LYS A 289 0.25 6.71 -23.81
C LYS A 289 1.11 5.47 -24.01
N GLU A 290 1.83 5.05 -22.99
CA GLU A 290 2.76 3.92 -23.04
C GLU A 290 2.04 2.63 -22.66
N ARG A 291 1.37 2.02 -23.64
CA ARG A 291 0.67 0.75 -23.48
C ARG A 291 0.55 -0.02 -24.78
N PHE A 292 0.40 -1.35 -24.69
CA PHE A 292 -0.01 -2.16 -25.83
C PHE A 292 -1.47 -1.87 -26.18
N ARG A 293 -1.76 -1.76 -27.47
CA ARG A 293 -3.16 -1.62 -27.92
C ARG A 293 -3.88 -2.96 -27.75
N LYS A 294 -4.76 -3.03 -26.78
CA LYS A 294 -5.60 -4.20 -26.46
C LYS A 294 -7.08 -3.84 -26.63
N ASN A 295 -7.84 -4.70 -27.29
CA ASN A 295 -9.30 -4.62 -27.33
C ASN A 295 -9.84 -5.66 -26.37
N LEU A 296 -10.36 -5.26 -25.23
CA LEU A 296 -10.88 -6.19 -24.23
C LEU A 296 -12.36 -6.47 -24.49
N PHE A 297 -12.73 -7.75 -24.43
CA PHE A 297 -14.11 -8.22 -24.67
C PHE A 297 -14.65 -8.90 -23.42
N GLY A 298 -15.72 -8.36 -22.83
CA GLY A 298 -16.43 -8.99 -21.71
C GLY A 298 -17.12 -10.27 -22.18
N ARG A 299 -16.85 -11.40 -21.52
CA ARG A 299 -17.50 -12.70 -21.83
C ARG A 299 -18.57 -13.11 -20.82
N GLN A 300 -18.84 -12.24 -19.83
CA GLN A 300 -19.90 -12.45 -18.83
C GLN A 300 -21.26 -11.86 -19.26
N GLY A 301 -21.36 -11.36 -20.49
CA GLY A 301 -22.55 -10.69 -21.02
C GLY A 301 -22.83 -9.35 -20.36
N ARG A 302 -23.95 -8.74 -20.74
CA ARG A 302 -24.41 -7.44 -20.25
C ARG A 302 -25.16 -7.55 -18.91
N GLY A 303 -25.42 -6.40 -18.29
CA GLY A 303 -26.13 -6.26 -17.01
C GLY A 303 -25.21 -5.84 -15.88
N GLY A 304 -24.02 -5.32 -16.21
CA GLY A 304 -23.14 -4.66 -15.24
C GLY A 304 -23.70 -3.31 -14.78
N ARG A 305 -23.48 -2.99 -13.51
CA ARG A 305 -23.92 -1.73 -12.90
C ARG A 305 -22.74 -0.84 -12.66
N ALA A 306 -22.68 0.32 -13.30
CA ALA A 306 -21.74 1.38 -12.99
C ALA A 306 -22.52 2.60 -12.53
N LYS A 307 -22.47 2.91 -11.24
CA LYS A 307 -23.22 4.00 -10.62
C LYS A 307 -22.28 5.07 -10.11
N TYR A 308 -22.68 6.30 -10.32
CA TYR A 308 -21.95 7.50 -9.91
C TYR A 308 -22.80 8.35 -8.98
N TYR A 309 -22.25 8.71 -7.82
CA TYR A 309 -22.96 9.45 -6.79
C TYR A 309 -22.20 10.73 -6.45
N ILE A 310 -22.91 11.85 -6.48
CA ILE A 310 -22.40 13.14 -6.01
C ILE A 310 -23.10 13.45 -4.69
N VAL A 311 -22.31 13.65 -3.64
CA VAL A 311 -22.80 13.91 -2.28
C VAL A 311 -22.25 15.25 -1.75
N GLU A 312 -22.92 15.86 -0.80
CA GLU A 312 -22.54 17.18 -0.29
C GLU A 312 -21.30 17.13 0.62
N SER A 313 -21.13 16.03 1.38
CA SER A 313 -20.06 15.91 2.36
C SER A 313 -19.54 14.48 2.49
N THR A 314 -18.37 14.34 3.10
CA THR A 314 -17.79 13.02 3.46
C THR A 314 -18.67 12.26 4.46
N ALA A 315 -19.38 12.93 5.35
CA ALA A 315 -20.31 12.29 6.28
C ALA A 315 -21.49 11.66 5.52
N GLU A 316 -22.07 12.36 4.55
CA GLU A 316 -23.13 11.83 3.69
C GLU A 316 -22.64 10.68 2.82
N GLU A 317 -21.40 10.78 2.28
CA GLU A 317 -20.79 9.70 1.51
C GLU A 317 -20.69 8.41 2.32
N ARG A 318 -20.18 8.49 3.54
CA ARG A 318 -20.00 7.33 4.43
C ARG A 318 -21.34 6.66 4.75
N ARG A 319 -22.33 7.46 5.11
CA ARG A 319 -23.69 6.98 5.36
C ARG A 319 -24.28 6.29 4.13
N LEU A 320 -24.16 6.91 2.95
CA LEU A 320 -24.73 6.38 1.71
C LEU A 320 -24.03 5.09 1.26
N ILE A 321 -22.71 4.99 1.46
CA ILE A 321 -21.96 3.75 1.20
C ILE A 321 -22.48 2.62 2.09
N ALA A 322 -22.65 2.86 3.38
CA ALA A 322 -23.16 1.85 4.31
C ALA A 322 -24.59 1.42 3.95
N GLU A 323 -25.48 2.37 3.59
CA GLU A 323 -26.85 2.09 3.13
C GLU A 323 -26.88 1.25 1.84
N HIS A 324 -26.02 1.55 0.88
CA HIS A 324 -25.93 0.77 -0.35
C HIS A 324 -25.38 -0.64 -0.10
N VAL A 325 -24.41 -0.78 0.81
CA VAL A 325 -23.91 -2.10 1.23
C VAL A 325 -25.01 -2.91 1.92
N GLU A 326 -25.76 -2.30 2.84
CA GLU A 326 -26.94 -2.97 3.45
C GLU A 326 -27.95 -3.44 2.39
N THR A 327 -28.19 -2.63 1.37
CA THR A 327 -29.08 -2.99 0.25
C THR A 327 -28.53 -4.21 -0.49
N CYS A 328 -27.25 -4.23 -0.84
CA CYS A 328 -26.62 -5.40 -1.47
C CYS A 328 -26.73 -6.67 -0.61
N LEU A 329 -26.52 -6.54 0.70
CA LEU A 329 -26.67 -7.66 1.65
C LEU A 329 -28.11 -8.17 1.72
N LYS A 330 -29.12 -7.26 1.74
CA LYS A 330 -30.55 -7.60 1.70
C LYS A 330 -30.95 -8.27 0.38
N GLU A 331 -30.30 -7.91 -0.73
CA GLU A 331 -30.47 -8.53 -2.05
C GLU A 331 -29.78 -9.89 -2.17
N GLY A 332 -29.10 -10.36 -1.11
CA GLY A 332 -28.48 -11.68 -1.03
C GLY A 332 -27.02 -11.72 -1.48
N CYS A 333 -26.32 -10.59 -1.62
CA CYS A 333 -24.89 -10.58 -1.84
C CYS A 333 -24.17 -11.11 -0.60
N CYS A 334 -23.20 -12.00 -0.79
CA CYS A 334 -22.32 -12.44 0.29
C CYS A 334 -21.42 -11.27 0.74
N PRO A 335 -21.24 -11.03 2.05
CA PRO A 335 -20.38 -9.94 2.53
C PRO A 335 -18.96 -10.00 1.98
N GLU A 336 -18.41 -11.22 1.79
CA GLU A 336 -17.06 -11.43 1.25
C GLU A 336 -16.91 -11.02 -0.22
N GLU A 337 -18.02 -10.91 -0.94
CA GLU A 337 -18.08 -10.52 -2.34
C GLU A 337 -18.34 -9.01 -2.53
N ILE A 338 -18.33 -8.26 -1.42
CA ILE A 338 -18.44 -6.80 -1.39
C ILE A 338 -17.11 -6.23 -0.93
N ALA A 339 -16.52 -5.33 -1.73
CA ALA A 339 -15.30 -4.64 -1.37
C ALA A 339 -15.46 -3.12 -1.41
N ILE A 340 -14.91 -2.46 -0.40
CA ILE A 340 -14.69 -1.02 -0.40
C ILE A 340 -13.21 -0.80 -0.59
N LEU A 341 -12.86 -0.19 -1.72
CA LEU A 341 -11.48 -0.03 -2.13
C LEU A 341 -11.08 1.45 -1.97
N PHE A 342 -9.97 1.66 -1.27
CA PHE A 342 -9.43 2.97 -0.94
C PHE A 342 -8.13 3.23 -1.70
N ARG A 343 -7.86 4.49 -2.05
CA ARG A 343 -6.56 4.87 -2.60
C ARG A 343 -5.46 4.78 -1.53
N SER A 344 -5.78 5.11 -0.29
CA SER A 344 -4.86 5.08 0.85
C SER A 344 -5.49 4.39 2.06
N LYS A 345 -4.67 3.66 2.83
CA LYS A 345 -5.08 3.04 4.09
C LYS A 345 -5.60 4.04 5.13
N ASN A 346 -5.19 5.30 5.04
CA ASN A 346 -5.60 6.37 5.95
C ASN A 346 -7.09 6.75 5.80
N GLN A 347 -7.75 6.36 4.70
CA GLN A 347 -9.20 6.58 4.50
C GLN A 347 -10.07 5.53 5.23
N ILE A 348 -9.51 4.36 5.53
CA ILE A 348 -10.26 3.23 6.11
C ILE A 348 -10.88 3.55 7.48
N PRO A 349 -10.14 4.16 8.44
CA PRO A 349 -10.68 4.44 9.78
C PRO A 349 -11.94 5.30 9.76
N ALA A 350 -12.01 6.24 8.83
CA ALA A 350 -13.11 7.20 8.74
C ALA A 350 -14.46 6.56 8.38
N LEU A 351 -14.48 5.45 7.64
CA LEU A 351 -15.71 4.74 7.24
C LEU A 351 -16.10 3.63 8.23
N LEU A 352 -15.15 3.12 9.02
CA LEU A 352 -15.40 2.01 9.95
C LEU A 352 -16.54 2.27 10.95
N PRO A 353 -16.69 3.47 11.57
CA PRO A 353 -17.76 3.75 12.52
C PRO A 353 -19.15 3.46 11.97
N GLU A 354 -19.46 3.91 10.75
CA GLU A 354 -20.75 3.69 10.09
C GLU A 354 -21.12 2.21 9.97
N PHE A 355 -20.14 1.36 9.66
CA PHE A 355 -20.34 -0.08 9.54
C PHE A 355 -20.52 -0.75 10.90
N LEU A 356 -19.79 -0.27 11.92
CA LEU A 356 -19.87 -0.81 13.28
C LEU A 356 -21.19 -0.48 13.94
N GLU A 357 -21.69 0.75 13.79
CA GLU A 357 -22.99 1.19 14.32
C GLU A 357 -24.17 0.43 13.69
N ARG A 358 -24.04 0.08 12.41
CA ARG A 358 -25.06 -0.71 11.67
C ARG A 358 -24.89 -2.22 11.83
N ASN A 359 -23.89 -2.68 12.62
CA ASN A 359 -23.55 -4.09 12.80
C ASN A 359 -23.22 -4.82 11.49
N ILE A 360 -22.71 -4.11 10.48
CA ILE A 360 -22.25 -4.71 9.23
C ILE A 360 -20.88 -5.36 9.49
N PRO A 361 -20.72 -6.67 9.23
CA PRO A 361 -19.43 -7.32 9.43
C PRO A 361 -18.40 -6.82 8.42
N VAL A 362 -17.21 -6.44 8.91
CA VAL A 362 -16.11 -5.90 8.09
C VAL A 362 -14.83 -6.69 8.34
N VAL A 363 -14.06 -6.95 7.29
CA VAL A 363 -12.69 -7.46 7.35
C VAL A 363 -11.75 -6.43 6.74
N VAL A 364 -10.81 -5.95 7.54
CA VAL A 364 -9.80 -4.97 7.09
C VAL A 364 -8.50 -5.71 6.77
N TYR A 365 -8.01 -5.53 5.54
CA TYR A 365 -6.78 -6.18 5.05
C TYR A 365 -5.51 -5.38 5.35
N GLU A 366 -5.67 -4.10 5.65
CA GLU A 366 -4.54 -3.22 5.93
C GLU A 366 -4.21 -3.18 7.42
N GLU A 367 -2.95 -2.94 7.74
CA GLU A 367 -2.60 -2.40 9.04
C GLU A 367 -3.09 -0.95 9.09
N VAL A 368 -4.26 -0.76 9.65
CA VAL A 368 -4.84 0.57 9.81
C VAL A 368 -4.06 1.30 10.89
N ASN A 369 -3.42 2.39 10.52
CA ASN A 369 -2.87 3.29 11.50
C ASN A 369 -4.04 3.85 12.30
N ASN A 370 -4.12 3.45 13.56
CA ASN A 370 -5.12 4.02 14.45
C ASN A 370 -4.75 5.48 14.71
N VAL A 371 -5.52 6.40 14.16
CA VAL A 371 -5.30 7.84 14.30
C VAL A 371 -5.16 8.29 15.75
N PHE A 372 -5.83 7.61 16.68
CA PHE A 372 -5.74 7.87 18.11
C PHE A 372 -4.46 7.31 18.77
N GLN A 373 -3.75 6.41 18.11
CA GLN A 373 -2.43 5.91 18.54
C GLN A 373 -1.27 6.67 17.89
N HIS A 374 -1.54 7.41 16.82
CA HIS A 374 -0.60 8.35 16.25
C HIS A 374 -0.29 9.48 17.26
N PHE A 375 0.93 10.08 17.23
CA PHE A 375 1.30 11.10 18.23
C PHE A 375 0.30 12.26 18.27
N ILE A 376 -0.19 12.73 17.10
CA ILE A 376 -1.22 13.77 17.01
C ILE A 376 -2.48 13.36 17.77
N GLY A 377 -2.95 12.12 17.56
CA GLY A 377 -4.09 11.59 18.28
C GLY A 377 -3.86 11.52 19.79
N LYS A 378 -2.69 11.02 20.19
CA LYS A 378 -2.29 10.98 21.61
C LYS A 378 -2.26 12.37 22.23
N ASP A 379 -1.72 13.37 21.53
CA ASP A 379 -1.66 14.75 22.00
C ASP A 379 -3.06 15.37 22.12
N ILE A 380 -3.92 15.23 21.11
CA ILE A 380 -5.32 15.68 21.16
C ILE A 380 -6.07 15.03 22.31
N LEU A 381 -5.95 13.69 22.46
CA LEU A 381 -6.59 12.96 23.56
C LEU A 381 -6.07 13.40 24.93
N ALA A 382 -4.79 13.67 25.06
CA ALA A 382 -4.21 14.19 26.31
C ALA A 382 -4.82 15.54 26.67
N TYR A 383 -5.00 16.46 25.72
CA TYR A 383 -5.71 17.72 25.93
C TYR A 383 -7.16 17.51 26.37
N LEU A 384 -7.89 16.63 25.70
CA LEU A 384 -9.29 16.34 26.01
C LEU A 384 -9.43 15.71 27.42
N ARG A 385 -8.55 14.76 27.78
CA ARG A 385 -8.53 14.17 29.12
C ARG A 385 -8.18 15.18 30.19
N LEU A 386 -7.23 16.08 29.96
CA LEU A 386 -6.91 17.16 30.88
C LEU A 386 -8.06 18.17 31.05
N GLY A 387 -8.87 18.38 30.01
CA GLY A 387 -10.12 19.13 30.13
C GLY A 387 -11.10 18.47 31.11
N MET A 388 -11.15 17.15 31.18
CA MET A 388 -11.98 16.39 32.12
C MET A 388 -11.32 16.21 33.52
N ASN A 389 -10.01 15.99 33.54
CA ASN A 389 -9.23 15.80 34.76
C ASN A 389 -7.87 16.49 34.65
N PRO A 390 -7.75 17.76 35.11
CA PRO A 390 -6.53 18.55 35.01
C PRO A 390 -5.35 18.01 35.85
N GLU A 391 -5.61 17.08 36.76
CA GLU A 391 -4.59 16.49 37.64
C GLU A 391 -3.94 15.22 37.07
N ASN A 392 -4.14 14.94 35.76
CA ASN A 392 -3.45 13.83 35.08
C ASN A 392 -2.05 14.26 34.64
N GLY A 393 -1.04 13.88 35.41
CA GLY A 393 0.35 14.29 35.18
C GLY A 393 0.96 13.72 33.89
N SER A 394 0.62 12.50 33.49
CA SER A 394 1.13 11.90 32.25
C SER A 394 0.65 12.67 31.03
N ASP A 395 -0.62 13.03 30.98
CA ASP A 395 -1.20 13.84 29.91
C ASP A 395 -0.63 15.28 29.92
N LEU A 396 -0.38 15.83 31.12
CA LEU A 396 0.22 17.15 31.26
C LEU A 396 1.66 17.18 30.70
N ILE A 397 2.48 16.18 31.00
CA ILE A 397 3.82 16.00 30.43
C ILE A 397 3.76 15.91 28.92
N GLN A 398 2.79 15.17 28.39
CA GLN A 398 2.60 14.96 26.95
C GLN A 398 2.41 16.27 26.20
N ILE A 399 1.61 17.21 26.74
CA ILE A 399 1.22 18.45 26.05
C ILE A 399 2.05 19.68 26.44
N LEU A 400 2.90 19.61 27.44
CA LEU A 400 3.55 20.77 28.04
C LEU A 400 4.36 21.60 27.04
N SER A 401 5.00 20.96 26.08
CA SER A 401 5.80 21.58 25.03
C SER A 401 5.11 21.62 23.65
N LYS A 402 3.83 21.32 23.57
CA LYS A 402 3.09 21.16 22.31
C LYS A 402 1.78 21.96 22.30
N PRO A 403 1.76 23.27 21.98
CA PRO A 403 2.86 24.11 21.49
C PRO A 403 3.86 24.49 22.59
N TYR A 404 5.05 24.94 22.16
CA TYR A 404 6.10 25.35 23.08
C TYR A 404 5.67 26.53 23.94
N ARG A 405 5.72 26.37 25.27
CA ARG A 405 5.28 27.36 26.27
C ARG A 405 6.40 27.93 27.08
N GLY A 406 7.65 27.49 26.89
CA GLY A 406 8.79 27.88 27.70
C GLY A 406 8.80 27.30 29.12
N LEU A 407 7.97 26.28 29.36
CA LEU A 407 7.99 25.49 30.60
C LEU A 407 8.86 24.25 30.39
N ARG A 408 9.66 23.90 31.41
CA ARG A 408 10.53 22.70 31.34
C ARG A 408 9.84 21.50 31.97
N ARG A 409 10.05 20.30 31.35
CA ARG A 409 9.52 19.03 31.87
C ARG A 409 9.95 18.70 33.30
N GLU A 410 11.17 19.11 33.68
CA GLU A 410 11.71 18.88 35.03
C GLU A 410 10.91 19.60 36.16
N LYS A 411 9.98 20.49 35.78
CA LYS A 411 9.05 21.10 36.76
C LYS A 411 7.90 20.16 37.16
N ILE A 412 7.67 19.10 36.43
CA ILE A 412 6.73 18.03 36.75
C ILE A 412 7.55 16.87 37.33
N LEU A 413 7.61 16.78 38.66
CA LEU A 413 8.54 15.92 39.38
C LEU A 413 8.22 14.42 39.29
N HIS A 414 6.98 14.04 38.89
CA HIS A 414 6.54 12.66 38.75
C HIS A 414 5.28 12.56 37.88
N GLU A 415 4.99 11.38 37.35
CA GLU A 415 3.82 11.10 36.50
C GLU A 415 2.46 11.41 37.16
N ASN A 416 2.44 11.52 38.48
CA ASN A 416 1.25 11.88 39.26
C ASN A 416 1.14 13.39 39.59
N ALA A 417 2.09 14.22 39.12
CA ALA A 417 2.07 15.66 39.36
C ALA A 417 1.10 16.36 38.40
N GLY A 418 0.00 16.88 38.90
CA GLY A 418 -1.04 17.53 38.13
C GLY A 418 -0.81 19.03 37.88
N LEU A 419 -1.85 19.69 37.36
CA LEU A 419 -1.83 21.12 37.08
C LEU A 419 -1.56 21.96 38.34
N LYS A 420 -2.04 21.52 39.51
CA LYS A 420 -1.77 22.17 40.80
C LYS A 420 -0.29 22.16 41.12
N ASP A 421 0.38 21.02 40.98
CA ASP A 421 1.82 20.88 41.25
C ASP A 421 2.64 21.73 40.27
N LEU A 422 2.25 21.77 39.00
CA LEU A 422 2.87 22.66 38.01
C LEU A 422 2.76 24.12 38.44
N ARG A 423 1.59 24.57 38.89
CA ARG A 423 1.36 25.94 39.36
C ARG A 423 2.24 26.28 40.55
N ASP A 424 2.40 25.33 41.49
CA ASP A 424 3.19 25.54 42.70
C ASP A 424 4.72 25.48 42.41
N SER A 425 5.14 24.88 41.31
CA SER A 425 6.53 24.72 40.86
C SER A 425 7.10 25.94 40.13
N VAL A 426 6.26 26.83 39.59
CA VAL A 426 6.69 28.00 38.80
C VAL A 426 7.11 29.13 39.68
N LYS A 427 8.19 29.85 39.29
CA LYS A 427 8.83 30.87 40.11
C LYS A 427 8.77 32.28 39.52
N THR A 428 8.60 32.40 38.20
CA THR A 428 8.63 33.71 37.53
C THR A 428 7.24 34.20 37.16
N GLY A 429 7.01 35.51 37.14
CA GLY A 429 5.72 36.06 36.75
C GLY A 429 5.31 35.72 35.29
N ARG A 430 6.27 35.43 34.43
CA ARG A 430 6.01 34.92 33.07
C ARG A 430 5.45 33.50 33.13
N GLU A 431 6.07 32.61 33.90
CA GLU A 431 5.62 31.22 34.05
C GLU A 431 4.24 31.15 34.67
N HIS A 432 3.96 31.92 35.71
CA HIS A 432 2.62 32.02 36.33
C HIS A 432 1.53 32.39 35.30
N ARG A 433 1.80 33.38 34.44
CA ARG A 433 0.85 33.76 33.36
C ARG A 433 0.62 32.61 32.36
N VAL A 434 1.67 31.88 32.00
CA VAL A 434 1.58 30.76 31.08
C VAL A 434 0.74 29.60 31.69
N VAL A 435 0.96 29.27 32.95
CA VAL A 435 0.19 28.24 33.66
C VAL A 435 -1.27 28.66 33.83
N ALA A 436 -1.53 29.94 34.19
CA ALA A 436 -2.90 30.44 34.28
C ALA A 436 -3.63 30.41 32.93
N ALA A 437 -2.94 30.72 31.84
CA ALA A 437 -3.52 30.59 30.48
C ALA A 437 -3.84 29.13 30.13
N LEU A 438 -2.95 28.20 30.44
CA LEU A 438 -3.18 26.77 30.25
C LEU A 438 -4.39 26.30 31.07
N GLU A 439 -4.48 26.69 32.34
CA GLU A 439 -5.62 26.35 33.22
C GLU A 439 -6.93 26.85 32.63
N MET A 440 -6.97 28.09 32.13
CA MET A 440 -8.15 28.66 31.47
C MET A 440 -8.51 27.88 30.21
N GLN A 441 -7.53 27.50 29.37
CA GLN A 441 -7.74 26.71 28.17
C GLN A 441 -8.34 25.33 28.51
N LEU A 442 -7.80 24.62 29.50
CA LEU A 442 -8.31 23.31 29.94
C LEU A 442 -9.74 23.40 30.50
N ARG A 443 -10.04 24.43 31.28
CA ARG A 443 -11.42 24.70 31.76
C ARG A 443 -12.40 25.02 30.62
N THR A 444 -11.93 25.59 29.52
CA THR A 444 -12.76 25.84 28.34
C THR A 444 -13.07 24.53 27.64
N LEU A 445 -12.08 23.64 27.46
CA LEU A 445 -12.27 22.34 26.83
C LEU A 445 -13.37 21.49 27.48
N SER A 446 -13.49 21.53 28.81
CA SER A 446 -14.50 20.75 29.55
C SER A 446 -15.95 21.15 29.23
N LYS A 447 -16.18 22.29 28.61
CA LYS A 447 -17.51 22.85 28.31
C LYS A 447 -17.92 22.72 26.84
N LEU A 448 -16.99 22.31 25.99
CA LEU A 448 -17.18 22.21 24.54
C LEU A 448 -17.62 20.81 24.14
N SER A 449 -18.38 20.72 23.04
CA SER A 449 -18.59 19.43 22.36
C SER A 449 -17.27 18.88 21.83
N PRO A 450 -17.13 17.57 21.58
CA PRO A 450 -15.89 16.97 21.11
C PRO A 450 -15.30 17.66 19.88
N LYS A 451 -16.11 17.98 18.87
CA LYS A 451 -15.70 18.72 17.67
C LYS A 451 -15.18 20.12 18.00
N GLU A 452 -15.94 20.87 18.80
CA GLU A 452 -15.52 22.21 19.20
C GLU A 452 -14.23 22.19 20.03
N ALA A 453 -14.08 21.19 20.91
CA ALA A 453 -12.87 21.02 21.71
C ALA A 453 -11.64 20.69 20.83
N VAL A 454 -11.80 19.79 19.85
CA VAL A 454 -10.70 19.50 18.90
C VAL A 454 -10.34 20.74 18.09
N LEU A 455 -11.33 21.48 17.58
CA LEU A 455 -11.08 22.75 16.85
C LEU A 455 -10.42 23.81 17.73
N PHE A 456 -10.81 23.91 19.00
CA PHE A 456 -10.19 24.82 19.96
C PHE A 456 -8.72 24.46 20.23
N ILE A 457 -8.40 23.17 20.37
CA ILE A 457 -7.02 22.70 20.50
C ILE A 457 -6.21 23.06 19.26
N ARG A 458 -6.75 22.83 18.09
CA ARG A 458 -6.08 23.12 16.82
C ARG A 458 -5.74 24.61 16.66
N LYS A 459 -6.75 25.48 16.83
CA LYS A 459 -6.68 26.89 16.45
C LYS A 459 -6.34 27.80 17.63
N GLU A 460 -7.11 27.74 18.73
CA GLU A 460 -6.98 28.67 19.85
C GLU A 460 -5.81 28.31 20.77
N ILE A 461 -5.57 27.02 21.05
CA ILE A 461 -4.35 26.59 21.77
C ILE A 461 -3.13 26.70 20.83
N GLY A 462 -3.34 26.62 19.51
CA GLY A 462 -2.29 26.80 18.51
C GLY A 462 -1.52 25.52 18.18
N TYR A 463 -2.13 24.32 18.39
CA TYR A 463 -1.50 23.05 18.09
C TYR A 463 -1.26 22.84 16.59
N GLU A 464 -2.18 23.32 15.73
CA GLU A 464 -2.04 23.28 14.27
C GLU A 464 -0.81 24.07 13.80
N LYS A 465 -0.61 25.28 14.34
CA LYS A 465 0.59 26.09 14.04
C LYS A 465 1.88 25.44 14.55
N TYR A 466 1.83 24.79 15.71
CA TYR A 466 2.96 24.02 16.21
C TYR A 466 3.35 22.91 15.24
N LEU A 467 2.39 22.17 14.71
CA LEU A 467 2.63 21.12 13.71
C LEU A 467 3.17 21.70 12.39
N GLU A 468 2.65 22.83 11.91
CA GLU A 468 3.17 23.52 10.73
C GLU A 468 4.64 23.93 10.89
N ASP A 469 5.00 24.50 12.02
CA ASP A 469 6.38 24.93 12.30
C ASP A 469 7.32 23.72 12.46
N PHE A 470 6.82 22.62 13.01
CA PHE A 470 7.55 21.37 13.12
C PHE A 470 7.75 20.71 11.73
N ALA A 471 6.72 20.73 10.88
CA ALA A 471 6.77 20.19 9.52
C ALA A 471 7.73 20.97 8.60
N LYS A 472 7.88 22.28 8.76
CA LYS A 472 8.88 23.06 8.02
C LYS A 472 10.31 22.54 8.20
N LYS A 473 10.58 21.88 9.32
CA LYS A 473 11.86 21.24 9.60
C LYS A 473 11.95 19.81 9.03
N ASN A 474 10.82 19.08 8.92
CA ASN A 474 10.76 17.64 8.66
C ASN A 474 9.96 17.20 7.41
N ARG A 475 9.36 18.13 6.67
CA ARG A 475 8.82 18.03 5.27
C ARG A 475 7.67 17.06 4.95
N ASP A 476 6.94 16.47 5.88
CA ASP A 476 5.78 15.61 5.54
C ASP A 476 4.50 15.99 6.30
N PHE A 477 4.00 17.21 6.00
CA PHE A 477 2.83 17.80 6.66
C PHE A 477 1.48 17.23 6.20
N THR A 478 1.42 16.63 5.01
CA THR A 478 0.14 16.21 4.41
C THR A 478 -0.54 15.10 5.20
N GLU A 479 0.21 14.10 5.64
CA GLU A 479 -0.32 12.98 6.44
C GLU A 479 -0.76 13.45 7.84
N TRP A 480 -0.04 14.37 8.45
CA TRP A 480 -0.39 14.95 9.76
C TRP A 480 -1.64 15.80 9.70
N TRP A 481 -1.81 16.55 8.59
CA TRP A 481 -3.02 17.31 8.34
C TRP A 481 -4.23 16.38 8.19
N ASP A 482 -4.10 15.32 7.43
CA ASP A 482 -5.15 14.32 7.25
C ASP A 482 -5.56 13.69 8.59
N ASN A 483 -4.59 13.35 9.47
CA ASN A 483 -4.88 12.83 10.81
C ASN A 483 -5.65 13.83 11.68
N LEU A 484 -5.28 15.11 11.67
CA LEU A 484 -6.01 16.17 12.38
C LEU A 484 -7.46 16.32 11.89
N GLU A 485 -7.63 16.33 10.57
CA GLU A 485 -8.96 16.46 9.95
C GLU A 485 -9.81 15.22 10.23
N GLU A 486 -9.21 14.04 10.24
CA GLU A 486 -9.90 12.79 10.55
C GLU A 486 -10.39 12.77 12.01
N ILE A 487 -9.53 13.12 12.98
CA ILE A 487 -9.93 13.22 14.40
C ILE A 487 -11.07 14.23 14.55
N THR A 488 -10.97 15.38 13.87
CA THR A 488 -12.03 16.42 13.89
C THR A 488 -13.33 15.87 13.33
N SER A 489 -13.29 15.17 12.20
CA SER A 489 -14.46 14.57 11.57
C SER A 489 -15.11 13.47 12.43
N MET A 490 -14.29 12.59 13.03
CA MET A 490 -14.78 11.54 13.92
C MET A 490 -15.44 12.11 15.18
N SER A 491 -14.92 13.22 15.70
CA SER A 491 -15.46 13.86 16.91
C SER A 491 -16.83 14.52 16.68
N GLU A 492 -17.22 14.77 15.43
CA GLU A 492 -18.48 15.46 15.07
C GLU A 492 -19.74 14.66 15.45
N ASN A 493 -19.65 13.33 15.47
CA ASN A 493 -20.78 12.44 15.67
C ASN A 493 -21.17 12.24 17.14
N TYR A 494 -20.43 12.87 18.08
CA TYR A 494 -20.63 12.64 19.52
C TYR A 494 -21.05 13.91 20.24
N PRO A 495 -22.09 13.84 21.12
CA PRO A 495 -22.61 15.00 21.81
C PRO A 495 -21.70 15.50 22.94
N ASP A 496 -20.90 14.63 23.55
CA ASP A 496 -20.05 14.93 24.69
C ASP A 496 -18.74 14.11 24.67
N LEU A 497 -17.76 14.55 25.48
CA LEU A 497 -16.45 13.91 25.54
C LEU A 497 -16.51 12.48 26.06
N GLU A 498 -17.46 12.16 26.95
CA GLU A 498 -17.58 10.81 27.52
C GLU A 498 -17.99 9.78 26.47
N SER A 499 -19.00 10.12 25.65
CA SER A 499 -19.44 9.28 24.53
C SER A 499 -18.34 9.13 23.46
N PHE A 500 -17.58 10.20 23.21
CA PHE A 500 -16.45 10.15 22.28
C PHE A 500 -15.32 9.24 22.80
N PHE A 501 -14.97 9.29 24.10
CA PHE A 501 -13.98 8.38 24.68
C PHE A 501 -14.46 6.92 24.73
N ARG A 502 -15.74 6.67 24.95
CA ARG A 502 -16.31 5.31 24.81
C ARG A 502 -16.14 4.77 23.40
N PHE A 503 -16.44 5.58 22.40
CA PHE A 503 -16.21 5.23 21.01
C PHE A 503 -14.74 4.90 20.75
N ILE A 504 -13.80 5.75 21.15
CA ILE A 504 -12.36 5.53 20.96
C ILE A 504 -11.90 4.20 21.59
N THR A 505 -12.40 3.88 22.76
CA THR A 505 -12.09 2.63 23.46
C THR A 505 -12.60 1.41 22.67
N GLU A 506 -13.83 1.47 22.18
CA GLU A 506 -14.43 0.42 21.36
C GLU A 506 -13.72 0.29 20.00
N PHE A 507 -13.39 1.42 19.36
CA PHE A 507 -12.64 1.47 18.11
C PHE A 507 -11.26 0.82 18.26
N ASN A 508 -10.51 1.16 19.32
CA ASN A 508 -9.22 0.57 19.63
C ASN A 508 -9.34 -0.95 19.86
N ARG A 509 -10.34 -1.39 20.61
CA ARG A 509 -10.59 -2.82 20.87
C ARG A 509 -10.86 -3.58 19.57
N LYS A 510 -11.77 -3.07 18.75
CA LYS A 510 -12.13 -3.70 17.46
C LYS A 510 -10.98 -3.68 16.45
N ALA A 511 -10.18 -2.61 16.39
CA ALA A 511 -9.00 -2.54 15.55
C ALA A 511 -7.93 -3.58 15.94
N LEU A 512 -7.80 -3.91 17.23
CA LEU A 512 -6.89 -4.95 17.73
C LEU A 512 -7.41 -6.38 17.48
N GLU A 513 -8.72 -6.62 17.64
CA GLU A 513 -9.33 -7.93 17.41
C GLU A 513 -9.26 -8.36 15.94
N LYS A 514 -9.41 -7.42 15.00
CA LYS A 514 -9.39 -7.69 13.57
C LYS A 514 -8.03 -8.07 13.00
N ARG A 515 -6.92 -7.70 13.62
CA ARG A 515 -5.58 -8.20 13.26
C ARG A 515 -5.45 -9.73 13.30
N ARG A 516 -6.40 -10.45 13.92
CA ARG A 516 -6.35 -11.91 14.14
C ARG A 516 -7.22 -12.75 13.22
N SER A 517 -8.04 -12.17 12.33
CA SER A 517 -8.97 -12.93 11.49
C SER A 517 -8.91 -12.54 10.01
N GLU A 518 -7.84 -12.90 9.31
CA GLU A 518 -7.79 -12.83 7.83
C GLU A 518 -8.83 -13.75 7.15
N GLU A 519 -9.38 -14.74 7.88
CA GLU A 519 -10.41 -15.68 7.43
C GLU A 519 -11.86 -15.26 7.77
N GLY A 520 -12.05 -14.05 8.30
CA GLY A 520 -13.37 -13.58 8.75
C GLY A 520 -14.38 -13.39 7.60
N LYS A 521 -15.65 -13.68 7.87
CA LYS A 521 -16.78 -13.33 6.99
C LYS A 521 -17.13 -11.85 7.16
N GLY A 522 -17.08 -11.05 6.10
CA GLY A 522 -17.42 -9.65 6.16
C GLY A 522 -17.05 -8.88 4.90
N VAL A 523 -17.58 -7.66 4.79
CA VAL A 523 -17.26 -6.69 3.73
C VAL A 523 -15.76 -6.36 3.77
N ARG A 524 -15.12 -6.38 2.61
CA ARG A 524 -13.66 -6.23 2.48
C ARG A 524 -13.26 -4.76 2.40
N PHE A 525 -12.49 -4.29 3.38
CA PHE A 525 -11.86 -2.97 3.36
C PHE A 525 -10.40 -3.12 3.02
N MET A 526 -9.96 -2.54 1.90
CA MET A 526 -8.59 -2.67 1.44
C MET A 526 -8.18 -1.53 0.51
N THR A 527 -6.87 -1.35 0.32
CA THR A 527 -6.38 -0.40 -0.69
C THR A 527 -6.47 -0.98 -2.10
N TYR A 528 -6.39 -0.11 -3.12
CA TYR A 528 -6.29 -0.52 -4.53
C TYR A 528 -5.14 -1.51 -4.74
N HIS A 529 -4.01 -1.30 -4.05
CA HIS A 529 -2.84 -2.17 -4.13
C HIS A 529 -3.10 -3.56 -3.55
N SER A 530 -3.73 -3.62 -2.38
CA SER A 530 -4.05 -4.91 -1.73
C SER A 530 -5.15 -5.68 -2.44
N ALA A 531 -6.01 -4.97 -3.19
CA ALA A 531 -7.06 -5.59 -3.99
C ALA A 531 -6.54 -6.22 -5.30
N LYS A 532 -5.28 -5.94 -5.69
CA LYS A 532 -4.69 -6.53 -6.89
C LYS A 532 -4.65 -8.05 -6.78
N GLY A 533 -5.09 -8.74 -7.83
CA GLY A 533 -5.22 -10.21 -7.85
C GLY A 533 -6.55 -10.74 -7.31
N LEU A 534 -7.31 -9.94 -6.56
CA LEU A 534 -8.63 -10.30 -6.03
C LEU A 534 -9.76 -9.88 -6.99
N GLU A 535 -10.99 -10.33 -6.68
CA GLU A 535 -12.19 -9.98 -7.44
C GLU A 535 -13.44 -10.08 -6.56
N PHE A 536 -14.42 -9.19 -6.79
CA PHE A 536 -15.61 -9.03 -5.97
C PHE A 536 -16.84 -8.81 -6.86
N ASP A 537 -18.01 -9.17 -6.36
CA ASP A 537 -19.25 -8.90 -7.08
C ASP A 537 -19.56 -7.40 -7.14
N GLU A 538 -19.43 -6.72 -6.00
CA GLU A 538 -19.70 -5.28 -5.87
C GLU A 538 -18.46 -4.57 -5.32
N VAL A 539 -18.07 -3.48 -5.98
CA VAL A 539 -16.93 -2.64 -5.61
C VAL A 539 -17.39 -1.21 -5.37
N PHE A 540 -17.03 -0.67 -4.21
CA PHE A 540 -17.33 0.69 -3.79
C PHE A 540 -16.04 1.50 -3.75
N LEU A 541 -16.05 2.69 -4.37
CA LEU A 541 -14.89 3.57 -4.53
C LEU A 541 -15.22 4.94 -3.91
N PRO A 542 -14.88 5.17 -2.63
CA PRO A 542 -15.07 6.46 -1.96
C PRO A 542 -14.04 7.49 -2.39
N ASP A 543 -14.33 8.77 -2.08
CA ASP A 543 -13.42 9.91 -2.24
C ASP A 543 -12.83 10.05 -3.65
N CYS A 544 -13.62 9.82 -4.72
CA CYS A 544 -13.14 9.98 -6.09
C CYS A 544 -13.00 11.47 -6.48
N ILE A 545 -12.10 12.18 -5.81
CA ILE A 545 -11.84 13.62 -5.94
C ILE A 545 -10.35 13.89 -6.20
N GLU A 546 -10.06 15.06 -6.79
CA GLU A 546 -8.69 15.55 -6.98
C GLU A 546 -7.95 15.62 -5.63
N GLY A 547 -6.68 15.21 -5.63
CA GLY A 547 -5.84 15.13 -4.46
C GLY A 547 -5.96 13.82 -3.68
N VAL A 548 -6.99 12.99 -3.95
CA VAL A 548 -7.14 11.63 -3.43
C VAL A 548 -6.89 10.63 -4.56
N ILE A 549 -7.62 10.72 -5.65
CA ILE A 549 -7.39 9.98 -6.89
C ILE A 549 -7.59 10.92 -8.08
N PRO A 550 -6.51 11.29 -8.78
CA PRO A 550 -5.11 10.98 -8.48
C PRO A 550 -4.63 11.61 -7.16
N ASP A 551 -3.60 10.99 -6.56
CA ASP A 551 -2.92 11.52 -5.38
C ASP A 551 -2.36 12.93 -5.68
N GLY A 552 -2.51 13.88 -4.76
CA GLY A 552 -2.09 15.27 -4.94
C GLY A 552 -0.59 15.46 -5.21
N ARG A 553 0.22 14.43 -4.93
CA ARG A 553 1.67 14.40 -5.22
C ARG A 553 1.98 14.01 -6.66
N ALA A 554 1.07 13.36 -7.35
CA ALA A 554 1.23 12.94 -8.74
C ALA A 554 1.08 14.13 -9.69
N LYS A 555 2.20 14.80 -10.01
CA LYS A 555 2.23 15.99 -10.88
C LYS A 555 2.84 15.71 -12.25
N LYS A 556 3.77 14.77 -12.33
CA LYS A 556 4.40 14.39 -13.60
C LYS A 556 3.50 13.45 -14.40
N GLN A 557 3.63 13.46 -15.72
CA GLN A 557 2.81 12.62 -16.60
C GLN A 557 2.89 11.13 -16.24
N GLY A 558 4.08 10.60 -15.99
CA GLY A 558 4.27 9.20 -15.62
C GLY A 558 3.60 8.84 -14.28
N GLU A 559 3.63 9.75 -13.30
CA GLU A 559 2.96 9.60 -12.01
C GLU A 559 1.42 9.58 -12.17
N LEU A 560 0.88 10.46 -13.03
CA LEU A 560 -0.55 10.48 -13.36
C LEU A 560 -0.98 9.19 -14.09
N GLU A 561 -0.14 8.66 -14.95
CA GLU A 561 -0.41 7.40 -15.63
C GLU A 561 -0.37 6.21 -14.65
N GLU A 562 0.49 6.23 -13.64
CA GLU A 562 0.49 5.24 -12.56
C GLU A 562 -0.77 5.33 -11.68
N GLU A 563 -1.20 6.55 -11.32
CA GLU A 563 -2.46 6.76 -10.62
C GLU A 563 -3.67 6.26 -11.43
N ARG A 564 -3.67 6.48 -12.75
CA ARG A 564 -4.71 5.95 -13.64
C ARG A 564 -4.69 4.43 -13.69
N ARG A 565 -3.51 3.78 -13.70
CA ARG A 565 -3.40 2.32 -13.57
C ARG A 565 -3.91 1.84 -12.21
N SER A 566 -3.61 2.55 -11.12
CA SER A 566 -4.13 2.22 -9.79
C SER A 566 -5.66 2.25 -9.76
N PHE A 567 -6.28 3.27 -10.33
CA PHE A 567 -7.72 3.38 -10.42
C PHE A 567 -8.33 2.32 -11.36
N TYR A 568 -7.66 2.05 -12.49
CA TYR A 568 -8.03 0.96 -13.40
C TYR A 568 -8.01 -0.42 -12.70
N VAL A 569 -6.98 -0.69 -11.90
CA VAL A 569 -6.92 -1.91 -11.08
C VAL A 569 -8.13 -2.00 -10.17
N ALA A 570 -8.51 -0.93 -9.48
CA ALA A 570 -9.66 -0.92 -8.60
C ALA A 570 -10.97 -1.21 -9.34
N LEU A 571 -11.22 -0.55 -10.49
CA LEU A 571 -12.40 -0.79 -11.33
C LEU A 571 -12.49 -2.25 -11.80
N THR A 572 -11.36 -2.81 -12.24
CA THR A 572 -11.29 -4.19 -12.78
C THR A 572 -11.38 -5.29 -11.72
N ARG A 573 -11.53 -4.93 -10.44
CA ARG A 573 -11.86 -5.91 -9.37
C ARG A 573 -13.32 -6.29 -9.37
N ALA A 574 -14.20 -5.46 -9.95
CA ALA A 574 -15.63 -5.70 -9.97
C ALA A 574 -16.03 -6.76 -11.00
N ARG A 575 -16.94 -7.66 -10.59
CA ARG A 575 -17.58 -8.62 -11.50
C ARG A 575 -18.94 -8.09 -12.00
N LYS A 576 -19.76 -7.49 -11.11
CA LYS A 576 -21.17 -7.13 -11.39
C LYS A 576 -21.47 -5.65 -11.22
N GLY A 577 -20.91 -5.00 -10.19
CA GLY A 577 -21.23 -3.62 -9.87
C GLY A 577 -20.05 -2.77 -9.42
N ILE A 578 -20.07 -1.50 -9.84
CA ILE A 578 -19.14 -0.45 -9.41
C ILE A 578 -19.96 0.72 -8.90
N HIS A 579 -19.60 1.22 -7.72
CA HIS A 579 -20.21 2.38 -7.08
C HIS A 579 -19.13 3.44 -6.84
N ILE A 580 -19.19 4.56 -7.54
CA ILE A 580 -18.21 5.64 -7.49
C ILE A 580 -18.81 6.82 -6.74
N TYR A 581 -18.10 7.31 -5.71
CA TYR A 581 -18.58 8.42 -4.89
C TYR A 581 -17.67 9.63 -5.02
N VAL A 582 -18.30 10.80 -5.13
CA VAL A 582 -17.66 12.10 -5.22
C VAL A 582 -18.30 13.06 -4.24
N THR A 583 -17.50 13.58 -3.32
CA THR A 583 -17.97 14.59 -2.35
C THR A 583 -17.74 15.99 -2.87
N LYS A 584 -18.72 16.92 -2.63
CA LYS A 584 -18.56 18.35 -2.93
C LYS A 584 -17.71 19.07 -1.89
N THR A 585 -17.68 18.54 -0.67
CA THR A 585 -16.85 19.07 0.41
C THR A 585 -16.16 17.96 1.17
N ARG A 586 -14.88 18.16 1.47
CA ARG A 586 -14.09 17.30 2.35
C ARG A 586 -13.40 18.17 3.38
N TYR A 587 -13.54 17.82 4.68
CA TYR A 587 -12.99 18.62 5.77
C TYR A 587 -13.34 20.12 5.66
N SER A 588 -14.62 20.40 5.41
CA SER A 588 -15.15 21.76 5.22
C SER A 588 -14.53 22.57 4.06
N LYS A 589 -13.72 21.95 3.21
CA LYS A 589 -13.16 22.56 1.99
C LYS A 589 -13.90 22.04 0.76
N LYS A 590 -14.14 22.91 -0.23
CA LYS A 590 -14.68 22.50 -1.52
C LYS A 590 -13.71 21.56 -2.23
N THR A 591 -14.24 20.51 -2.82
CA THR A 591 -13.49 19.54 -3.61
C THR A 591 -13.76 19.70 -5.10
N VAL A 592 -12.92 19.09 -5.90
CA VAL A 592 -13.11 18.97 -7.34
C VAL A 592 -13.22 17.48 -7.66
N PRO A 593 -14.21 17.03 -8.46
CA PRO A 593 -14.26 15.65 -8.90
C PRO A 593 -12.94 15.23 -9.55
N SER A 594 -12.54 13.98 -9.33
CA SER A 594 -11.36 13.42 -9.98
C SER A 594 -11.39 13.65 -11.49
N ARG A 595 -10.28 14.09 -12.07
CA ARG A 595 -10.12 14.19 -13.53
C ARG A 595 -10.30 12.86 -14.26
N PHE A 596 -10.25 11.74 -13.55
CA PHE A 596 -10.50 10.42 -14.12
C PHE A 596 -11.99 10.14 -14.35
N ILE A 597 -12.90 10.89 -13.68
CA ILE A 597 -14.34 10.71 -13.87
C ILE A 597 -14.81 11.09 -15.27
N PRO A 598 -14.47 12.27 -15.83
CA PRO A 598 -14.78 12.55 -17.23
C PRO A 598 -14.22 11.52 -18.20
N GLU A 599 -12.99 11.02 -17.95
CA GLU A 599 -12.35 9.99 -18.79
C GLU A 599 -13.14 8.67 -18.81
N LEU A 600 -13.83 8.33 -17.71
CA LEU A 600 -14.74 7.18 -17.64
C LEU A 600 -16.03 7.38 -18.43
N LEU A 601 -16.56 8.61 -18.44
CA LEU A 601 -17.89 8.94 -18.98
C LEU A 601 -17.85 9.36 -20.45
N GLU A 602 -16.68 9.77 -20.99
CA GLU A 602 -16.52 10.13 -22.40
C GLU A 602 -16.93 8.96 -23.31
N GLY A 603 -18.01 9.17 -24.09
CA GLY A 603 -18.52 8.20 -25.07
C GLY A 603 -19.74 7.39 -24.62
N SER A 604 -20.40 7.78 -23.52
CA SER A 604 -21.73 7.25 -23.12
C SER A 604 -22.86 8.02 -23.76
#